data_56444c0f17f2ab4a59771d729e99addb
#
_entry.id   56444c0f17f2ab4a59771d729e99addb
#
_cell.length_a   1.000
_cell.length_b   1.000
_cell.length_c   1.000
_cell.angle_alpha   90.00
_cell.angle_beta   90.00
_cell.angle_gamma   90.00
#
_symmetry.space_group_name_H-M   'P 1'
#
loop_
_entity.id
_entity.type
_entity.pdbx_description
1 polymer ?
#
loop_
_entity_poly.entity_id
_entity_poly.type
_entity_poly.pdbx_seq_one_letter_code
_entity_poly.pdbx_strand_id
1 'polypeptide(L)'
;MGYFYPFHYLCSIEFYTLLYMAGIYIHIPFCTSRCVYCDFYSTTYGEKDKAYISALTNELRLRANYLQQDGQMPVIETIYIGGGTPSTLDTSLLEPIFEVLYRTYHVSDRAEITIEANPDDLTPRKIKSLRTLPVNRLSMGVQTFDDGKLRLLHRRHNGEQAIRAVHDCQDTGFDNISIDLIYGLPAQSLREWETDVNTALSLNVQHISAYALIYEEGTPLWEMRKRHVVEEADEELSLEMFSLLMCRLENAGFEH
;
A
#
# COMPACT_ATOMS: atom_id res chain seq x y z
N MET A 1 -71.34 -20.73 4.44
CA MET A 1 -70.83 -20.00 3.27
C MET A 1 -69.62 -19.21 3.71
N GLY A 2 -68.42 -19.75 3.57
CA GLY A 2 -67.15 -19.12 3.92
C GLY A 2 -66.41 -18.76 2.65
N TYR A 3 -66.10 -17.47 2.49
CA TYR A 3 -65.32 -16.98 1.36
C TYR A 3 -63.84 -17.11 1.69
N PHE A 4 -63.12 -17.98 0.94
CA PHE A 4 -61.67 -18.04 0.92
C PHE A 4 -61.16 -16.94 -0.02
N TYR A 5 -60.37 -15.98 0.49
CA TYR A 5 -59.54 -15.09 -0.31
C TYR A 5 -58.15 -15.72 -0.49
N PRO A 6 -57.66 -15.94 -1.68
CA PRO A 6 -56.30 -16.36 -1.90
C PRO A 6 -55.38 -15.13 -1.78
N PHE A 7 -54.56 -15.08 -0.72
CA PHE A 7 -53.45 -14.16 -0.63
C PHE A 7 -52.38 -14.63 -1.62
N HIS A 8 -52.27 -13.93 -2.73
CA HIS A 8 -51.11 -14.01 -3.59
C HIS A 8 -50.00 -13.13 -2.97
N TYR A 9 -49.13 -13.73 -2.19
CA TYR A 9 -47.83 -13.16 -1.93
C TYR A 9 -46.97 -13.28 -3.21
N LEU A 10 -46.93 -12.22 -3.99
CA LEU A 10 -45.89 -11.98 -4.96
C LEU A 10 -44.64 -11.68 -4.16
N CYS A 11 -43.84 -12.69 -3.85
CA CYS A 11 -42.48 -12.55 -3.42
C CYS A 11 -41.70 -12.03 -4.66
N SER A 12 -41.52 -10.72 -4.78
CA SER A 12 -40.53 -10.14 -5.66
C SER A 12 -39.17 -10.58 -5.15
N ILE A 13 -38.66 -11.69 -5.69
CA ILE A 13 -37.25 -12.02 -5.57
C ILE A 13 -36.53 -10.96 -6.41
N GLU A 14 -36.14 -9.87 -5.76
CA GLU A 14 -35.07 -9.03 -6.29
C GLU A 14 -33.85 -9.96 -6.35
N PHE A 15 -33.52 -10.44 -7.54
CA PHE A 15 -32.23 -11.00 -7.84
C PHE A 15 -31.23 -9.85 -7.65
N TYR A 16 -30.72 -9.67 -6.43
CA TYR A 16 -29.42 -9.07 -6.25
C TYR A 16 -28.46 -9.97 -7.02
N THR A 17 -28.14 -9.57 -8.22
CA THR A 17 -26.95 -10.08 -8.90
C THR A 17 -25.82 -9.71 -7.95
N LEU A 18 -25.36 -10.68 -7.17
CA LEU A 18 -24.11 -10.54 -6.43
C LEU A 18 -23.08 -10.21 -7.49
N LEU A 19 -22.75 -8.92 -7.61
CA LEU A 19 -21.67 -8.48 -8.48
C LEU A 19 -20.43 -9.21 -7.97
N TYR A 20 -20.00 -10.20 -8.75
CA TYR A 20 -18.77 -10.91 -8.46
C TYR A 20 -17.62 -9.91 -8.65
N MET A 21 -17.07 -9.46 -7.52
CA MET A 21 -15.99 -8.46 -7.46
C MET A 21 -14.67 -9.17 -7.22
N ALA A 22 -13.60 -8.67 -7.82
CA ALA A 22 -12.26 -9.18 -7.63
C ALA A 22 -11.24 -8.05 -7.59
N GLY A 23 -10.07 -8.37 -7.03
CA GLY A 23 -8.89 -7.50 -7.05
C GLY A 23 -7.73 -8.15 -7.76
N ILE A 24 -6.82 -7.33 -8.28
CA ILE A 24 -5.56 -7.77 -8.90
C ILE A 24 -4.41 -7.16 -8.12
N TYR A 25 -3.53 -8.02 -7.57
CA TYR A 25 -2.24 -7.62 -7.03
C TYR A 25 -1.14 -7.85 -8.06
N ILE A 26 -0.32 -6.83 -8.28
CA ILE A 26 0.83 -6.88 -9.18
C ILE A 26 2.09 -6.64 -8.36
N HIS A 27 2.98 -7.64 -8.36
CA HIS A 27 4.24 -7.55 -7.66
C HIS A 27 5.32 -6.94 -8.55
N ILE A 28 5.94 -5.85 -8.11
CA ILE A 28 7.11 -5.23 -8.74
C ILE A 28 8.31 -5.43 -7.82
N PRO A 29 9.21 -6.37 -8.10
CA PRO A 29 10.26 -6.79 -7.15
C PRO A 29 11.47 -5.86 -7.11
N PHE A 30 11.39 -4.64 -7.61
CA PHE A 30 12.56 -3.76 -7.74
C PHE A 30 12.63 -2.75 -6.61
N CYS A 31 13.83 -2.63 -6.01
CA CYS A 31 14.18 -1.59 -5.06
C CYS A 31 15.48 -0.93 -5.47
N THR A 32 15.63 0.36 -5.24
CA THR A 32 16.91 1.06 -5.42
C THR A 32 17.92 0.66 -4.34
N SER A 33 17.44 0.44 -3.12
CA SER A 33 18.22 -0.08 -1.98
C SER A 33 17.32 -0.93 -1.10
N ARG A 34 17.89 -1.93 -0.42
CA ARG A 34 17.14 -2.78 0.50
C ARG A 34 17.21 -2.23 1.91
N CYS A 35 16.07 -2.09 2.57
CA CYS A 35 15.97 -1.71 3.97
C CYS A 35 16.44 -2.87 4.87
N VAL A 36 17.01 -2.55 6.04
CA VAL A 36 17.61 -3.58 6.93
C VAL A 36 16.59 -4.53 7.54
N TYR A 37 15.33 -4.13 7.64
CA TYR A 37 14.23 -4.89 8.24
C TYR A 37 13.41 -5.70 7.23
N CYS A 38 13.56 -5.41 5.92
CA CYS A 38 12.64 -5.89 4.90
C CYS A 38 12.93 -7.35 4.53
N ASP A 39 11.89 -8.21 4.65
CA ASP A 39 11.92 -9.61 4.23
C ASP A 39 11.17 -9.85 2.91
N PHE A 40 10.54 -8.84 2.34
CA PHE A 40 9.86 -9.00 1.06
C PHE A 40 10.81 -9.37 -0.06
N TYR A 41 10.32 -10.24 -0.96
CA TYR A 41 11.07 -10.59 -2.16
C TYR A 41 11.33 -9.36 -3.01
N SER A 42 12.60 -8.96 -3.07
CA SER A 42 13.03 -7.80 -3.85
C SER A 42 14.42 -8.01 -4.43
N THR A 43 14.67 -7.34 -5.55
CA THR A 43 15.98 -7.28 -6.21
C THR A 43 16.33 -5.83 -6.52
N THR A 44 17.59 -5.56 -6.79
CA THR A 44 17.99 -4.21 -7.18
C THR A 44 17.49 -3.89 -8.59
N TYR A 45 17.05 -2.66 -8.76
CA TYR A 45 16.65 -2.07 -10.04
C TYR A 45 17.80 -2.17 -11.06
N GLY A 46 17.51 -2.48 -12.34
CA GLY A 46 18.54 -2.61 -13.36
C GLY A 46 18.06 -3.11 -14.73
N GLU A 47 18.95 -3.67 -15.53
CA GLU A 47 18.72 -4.05 -16.94
C GLU A 47 17.57 -5.05 -17.18
N LYS A 48 17.07 -5.71 -16.14
CA LYS A 48 16.01 -6.73 -16.22
C LYS A 48 14.59 -6.19 -16.22
N ASP A 49 14.40 -4.89 -15.98
CA ASP A 49 13.08 -4.30 -15.76
C ASP A 49 12.16 -4.48 -16.96
N LYS A 50 12.65 -4.16 -18.16
CA LYS A 50 11.87 -4.32 -19.41
C LYS A 50 11.47 -5.76 -19.66
N ALA A 51 12.38 -6.70 -19.40
CA ALA A 51 12.12 -8.13 -19.58
C ALA A 51 11.06 -8.60 -18.56
N TYR A 52 11.14 -8.12 -17.32
CA TYR A 52 10.16 -8.41 -16.30
C TYR A 52 8.76 -7.86 -16.66
N ILE A 53 8.66 -6.60 -17.06
CA ILE A 53 7.38 -6.00 -17.48
C ILE A 53 6.79 -6.74 -18.69
N SER A 54 7.64 -7.16 -19.65
CA SER A 54 7.20 -7.99 -20.77
C SER A 54 6.65 -9.35 -20.31
N ALA A 55 7.31 -10.01 -19.36
CA ALA A 55 6.84 -11.28 -18.80
C ALA A 55 5.54 -11.09 -18.01
N LEU A 56 5.44 -10.05 -17.18
CA LEU A 56 4.26 -9.70 -16.41
C LEU A 56 3.05 -9.41 -17.30
N THR A 57 3.22 -8.60 -18.35
CA THR A 57 2.14 -8.31 -19.29
C THR A 57 1.70 -9.56 -20.08
N ASN A 58 2.62 -10.48 -20.35
CA ASN A 58 2.27 -11.77 -20.93
C ASN A 58 1.51 -12.67 -19.92
N GLU A 59 1.92 -12.70 -18.66
CA GLU A 59 1.20 -13.42 -17.60
C GLU A 59 -0.23 -12.91 -17.45
N LEU A 60 -0.46 -11.59 -17.45
CA LEU A 60 -1.79 -11.00 -17.40
C LEU A 60 -2.68 -11.52 -18.55
N ARG A 61 -2.15 -11.61 -19.79
CA ARG A 61 -2.89 -12.16 -20.93
C ARG A 61 -3.17 -13.66 -20.77
N LEU A 62 -2.21 -14.44 -20.33
CA LEU A 62 -2.37 -15.88 -20.13
C LEU A 62 -3.39 -16.19 -19.04
N ARG A 63 -3.51 -15.33 -18.03
CA ARG A 63 -4.46 -15.46 -16.92
C ARG A 63 -5.81 -14.78 -17.17
N ALA A 64 -6.13 -14.39 -18.40
CA ALA A 64 -7.35 -13.67 -18.73
C ALA A 64 -8.62 -14.31 -18.13
N ASN A 65 -8.71 -15.63 -18.13
CA ASN A 65 -9.85 -16.38 -17.61
C ASN A 65 -9.64 -16.94 -16.19
N TYR A 66 -8.53 -16.57 -15.50
CA TYR A 66 -8.21 -17.14 -14.20
C TYR A 66 -9.24 -16.85 -13.12
N LEU A 67 -9.88 -15.69 -13.21
CA LEU A 67 -10.91 -15.26 -12.25
C LEU A 67 -12.32 -15.67 -12.65
N GLN A 68 -12.50 -16.40 -13.78
CA GLN A 68 -13.83 -16.81 -14.25
C GLN A 68 -14.44 -17.85 -13.29
N GLN A 69 -15.69 -17.62 -12.87
CA GLN A 69 -16.50 -18.56 -12.09
C GLN A 69 -17.87 -18.72 -12.77
N ASP A 70 -18.32 -19.96 -12.92
CA ASP A 70 -19.62 -20.29 -13.54
C ASP A 70 -19.88 -19.61 -14.90
N GLY A 71 -18.82 -19.44 -15.69
CA GLY A 71 -18.87 -18.78 -16.99
C GLY A 71 -18.92 -17.24 -16.93
N GLN A 72 -18.91 -16.64 -15.75
CA GLN A 72 -18.93 -15.19 -15.56
C GLN A 72 -17.54 -14.65 -15.18
N MET A 73 -17.20 -13.50 -15.73
CA MET A 73 -16.01 -12.75 -15.36
C MET A 73 -16.37 -11.74 -14.27
N PRO A 74 -15.53 -11.60 -13.21
CA PRO A 74 -15.74 -10.58 -12.20
C PRO A 74 -15.48 -9.17 -12.75
N VAL A 75 -16.05 -8.18 -12.08
CA VAL A 75 -15.62 -6.80 -12.20
C VAL A 75 -14.41 -6.60 -11.29
N ILE A 76 -13.34 -6.01 -11.81
CA ILE A 76 -12.15 -5.67 -11.02
C ILE A 76 -12.39 -4.33 -10.35
N GLU A 77 -12.54 -4.36 -9.03
CA GLU A 77 -12.78 -3.16 -8.21
C GLU A 77 -11.50 -2.61 -7.58
N THR A 78 -10.44 -3.42 -7.51
CA THR A 78 -9.15 -2.97 -6.96
C THR A 78 -7.98 -3.49 -7.78
N ILE A 79 -6.99 -2.61 -8.00
CA ILE A 79 -5.68 -2.97 -8.54
C ILE A 79 -4.63 -2.44 -7.59
N TYR A 80 -3.76 -3.32 -7.09
CA TYR A 80 -2.69 -2.94 -6.18
C TYR A 80 -1.34 -3.29 -6.78
N ILE A 81 -0.51 -2.28 -7.03
CA ILE A 81 0.85 -2.42 -7.56
C ILE A 81 1.82 -2.20 -6.41
N GLY A 82 2.40 -3.28 -5.92
CA GLY A 82 3.25 -3.29 -4.74
C GLY A 82 4.46 -4.18 -4.86
N GLY A 83 5.10 -4.49 -3.73
CA GLY A 83 6.18 -5.47 -3.60
C GLY A 83 7.51 -4.91 -3.14
N GLY A 84 8.42 -4.60 -4.03
CA GLY A 84 9.67 -3.89 -3.72
C GLY A 84 9.39 -2.40 -3.57
N THR A 85 9.54 -1.65 -4.66
CA THR A 85 9.21 -0.22 -4.69
C THR A 85 8.79 0.16 -6.12
N PRO A 86 7.51 0.02 -6.47
CA PRO A 86 7.02 0.31 -7.82
C PRO A 86 7.34 1.72 -8.32
N SER A 87 7.40 2.71 -7.41
CA SER A 87 7.75 4.09 -7.75
C SER A 87 9.16 4.27 -8.30
N THR A 88 10.05 3.29 -8.14
CA THR A 88 11.40 3.36 -8.73
C THR A 88 11.38 3.23 -10.25
N LEU A 89 10.37 2.53 -10.80
CA LEU A 89 10.24 2.35 -12.24
C LEU A 89 9.91 3.67 -12.95
N ASP A 90 10.44 3.85 -14.15
CA ASP A 90 9.91 4.89 -15.04
C ASP A 90 8.44 4.60 -15.36
N THR A 91 7.60 5.64 -15.38
CA THR A 91 6.16 5.49 -15.65
C THR A 91 5.87 4.90 -17.02
N SER A 92 6.73 5.12 -18.01
CA SER A 92 6.64 4.48 -19.32
C SER A 92 6.74 2.93 -19.27
N LEU A 93 7.33 2.38 -18.21
CA LEU A 93 7.34 0.93 -17.98
C LEU A 93 6.04 0.42 -17.33
N LEU A 94 5.29 1.29 -16.67
CA LEU A 94 4.00 0.95 -16.06
C LEU A 94 2.83 1.02 -17.07
N GLU A 95 2.93 1.90 -18.06
CA GLU A 95 1.90 2.08 -19.10
C GLU A 95 1.46 0.76 -19.77
N PRO A 96 2.38 -0.12 -20.24
CA PRO A 96 1.99 -1.38 -20.86
C PRO A 96 1.20 -2.32 -19.94
N ILE A 97 1.43 -2.23 -18.61
CA ILE A 97 0.67 -3.02 -17.63
C ILE A 97 -0.79 -2.60 -17.66
N PHE A 98 -1.05 -1.29 -17.56
CA PHE A 98 -2.42 -0.75 -17.60
C PHE A 98 -3.10 -1.01 -18.94
N GLU A 99 -2.39 -0.87 -20.06
CA GLU A 99 -2.94 -1.21 -21.38
C GLU A 99 -3.43 -2.65 -21.44
N VAL A 100 -2.67 -3.59 -20.90
CA VAL A 100 -3.05 -5.00 -20.89
C VAL A 100 -4.19 -5.25 -19.91
N LEU A 101 -4.17 -4.64 -18.72
CA LEU A 101 -5.23 -4.76 -17.72
C LEU A 101 -6.59 -4.36 -18.30
N TYR A 102 -6.69 -3.17 -18.87
CA TYR A 102 -7.95 -2.66 -19.43
C TYR A 102 -8.41 -3.38 -20.71
N ARG A 103 -7.49 -4.01 -21.45
CA ARG A 103 -7.85 -4.84 -22.62
C ARG A 103 -8.28 -6.24 -22.23
N THR A 104 -7.82 -6.75 -21.10
CA THR A 104 -7.99 -8.17 -20.73
C THR A 104 -9.08 -8.38 -19.69
N TYR A 105 -9.26 -7.41 -18.79
CA TYR A 105 -10.18 -7.52 -17.66
C TYR A 105 -11.23 -6.42 -17.68
N HIS A 106 -12.39 -6.71 -17.11
CA HIS A 106 -13.42 -5.70 -16.88
C HIS A 106 -13.08 -4.91 -15.61
N VAL A 107 -12.32 -3.82 -15.76
CA VAL A 107 -11.97 -2.92 -14.67
C VAL A 107 -13.10 -1.92 -14.49
N SER A 108 -13.59 -1.77 -13.25
CA SER A 108 -14.62 -0.79 -12.88
C SER A 108 -14.13 0.64 -13.12
N ASP A 109 -15.03 1.50 -13.58
CA ASP A 109 -14.73 2.95 -13.70
C ASP A 109 -14.45 3.61 -12.33
N ARG A 110 -14.79 2.92 -11.23
CA ARG A 110 -14.57 3.35 -9.85
C ARG A 110 -13.48 2.54 -9.14
N ALA A 111 -12.74 1.71 -9.88
CA ALA A 111 -11.72 0.87 -9.29
C ALA A 111 -10.71 1.70 -8.49
N GLU A 112 -10.37 1.23 -7.29
CA GLU A 112 -9.22 1.75 -6.57
C GLU A 112 -7.93 1.19 -7.18
N ILE A 113 -7.07 2.08 -7.64
CA ILE A 113 -5.80 1.72 -8.27
C ILE A 113 -4.67 2.30 -7.45
N THR A 114 -4.06 1.44 -6.64
CA THR A 114 -2.99 1.80 -5.71
C THR A 114 -1.62 1.51 -6.31
N ILE A 115 -0.67 2.40 -6.06
CA ILE A 115 0.75 2.16 -6.27
C ILE A 115 1.54 2.46 -4.99
N GLU A 116 2.46 1.55 -4.63
CA GLU A 116 3.42 1.79 -3.55
C GLU A 116 4.55 2.71 -4.00
N ALA A 117 4.93 3.61 -3.11
CA ALA A 117 5.97 4.60 -3.37
C ALA A 117 6.84 4.86 -2.13
N ASN A 118 8.10 5.19 -2.38
CA ASN A 118 8.96 5.79 -1.38
C ASN A 118 8.95 7.33 -1.51
N PRO A 119 9.02 8.07 -0.39
CA PRO A 119 9.03 9.54 -0.42
C PRO A 119 10.09 10.14 -1.34
N ASP A 120 11.28 9.56 -1.37
CA ASP A 120 12.42 10.05 -2.16
C ASP A 120 12.29 9.79 -3.68
N ASP A 121 11.41 8.88 -4.11
CA ASP A 121 11.09 8.67 -5.52
C ASP A 121 10.06 9.71 -6.03
N LEU A 122 9.27 10.32 -5.13
CA LEU A 122 8.16 11.20 -5.45
C LEU A 122 8.64 12.65 -5.70
N THR A 123 9.49 12.81 -6.72
CA THR A 123 9.83 14.14 -7.21
C THR A 123 8.64 14.78 -7.93
N PRO A 124 8.56 16.13 -8.05
CA PRO A 124 7.46 16.80 -8.77
C PRO A 124 7.27 16.29 -10.21
N ARG A 125 8.35 15.89 -10.87
CA ARG A 125 8.29 15.28 -12.21
C ARG A 125 7.64 13.90 -12.15
N LYS A 126 8.02 13.06 -11.17
CA LYS A 126 7.48 11.71 -10.98
C LYS A 126 5.99 11.76 -10.66
N ILE A 127 5.59 12.63 -9.72
CA ILE A 127 4.19 12.78 -9.32
C ILE A 127 3.32 13.17 -10.53
N LYS A 128 3.75 14.17 -11.33
CA LYS A 128 3.05 14.55 -12.57
C LYS A 128 2.96 13.39 -13.56
N SER A 129 4.00 12.60 -13.69
CA SER A 129 4.05 11.45 -14.57
C SER A 129 3.13 10.31 -14.06
N LEU A 130 3.04 10.07 -12.74
CA LEU A 130 2.08 9.12 -12.17
C LEU A 130 0.62 9.54 -12.41
N ARG A 131 0.33 10.85 -12.44
CA ARG A 131 -1.01 11.36 -12.77
C ARG A 131 -1.45 11.11 -14.22
N THR A 132 -0.55 10.73 -15.13
CA THR A 132 -0.93 10.30 -16.48
C THR A 132 -1.38 8.85 -16.55
N LEU A 133 -1.14 8.08 -15.50
CA LEU A 133 -1.62 6.69 -15.33
C LEU A 133 -2.97 6.70 -14.61
N PRO A 134 -3.76 5.63 -14.70
CA PRO A 134 -5.05 5.53 -13.99
C PRO A 134 -4.91 5.31 -12.47
N VAL A 135 -3.74 5.65 -11.90
CA VAL A 135 -3.48 5.55 -10.45
C VAL A 135 -4.26 6.62 -9.72
N ASN A 136 -5.07 6.23 -8.74
CA ASN A 136 -5.89 7.13 -7.92
C ASN A 136 -5.61 7.03 -6.41
N ARG A 137 -4.74 6.10 -5.98
CA ARG A 137 -4.30 5.96 -4.59
C ARG A 137 -2.79 5.76 -4.52
N LEU A 138 -2.13 6.42 -3.57
CA LEU A 138 -0.72 6.22 -3.25
C LEU A 138 -0.60 5.55 -1.88
N SER A 139 0.27 4.53 -1.75
CA SER A 139 0.72 3.98 -0.46
C SER A 139 2.19 4.34 -0.27
N MET A 140 2.47 5.20 0.70
CA MET A 140 3.80 5.79 0.86
C MET A 140 4.50 5.24 2.09
N GLY A 141 5.61 4.52 1.89
CA GLY A 141 6.43 3.96 2.96
C GLY A 141 7.25 5.02 3.69
N VAL A 142 6.63 5.73 4.64
CA VAL A 142 7.28 6.75 5.47
C VAL A 142 8.10 6.14 6.60
N GLN A 143 7.53 5.18 7.30
CA GLN A 143 8.05 4.40 8.42
C GLN A 143 8.17 5.19 9.73
N THR A 144 8.79 6.35 9.74
CA THR A 144 8.93 7.30 10.85
C THR A 144 9.33 8.65 10.28
N PHE A 145 9.17 9.71 11.06
CA PHE A 145 9.69 11.05 10.71
C PHE A 145 11.02 11.38 11.43
N ASP A 146 11.53 10.46 12.25
CA ASP A 146 12.84 10.60 12.91
C ASP A 146 13.98 10.22 11.98
N ASP A 147 14.86 11.19 11.69
CA ASP A 147 16.00 11.00 10.79
C ASP A 147 17.02 9.98 11.30
N GLY A 148 17.17 9.82 12.62
CA GLY A 148 18.07 8.84 13.22
C GLY A 148 17.58 7.41 12.96
N LYS A 149 16.28 7.19 13.17
CA LYS A 149 15.60 5.92 12.91
C LYS A 149 15.58 5.60 11.40
N LEU A 150 15.31 6.59 10.55
CA LEU A 150 15.35 6.42 9.09
C LEU A 150 16.72 5.98 8.60
N ARG A 151 17.80 6.58 9.13
CA ARG A 151 19.19 6.14 8.82
C ARG A 151 19.46 4.72 9.31
N LEU A 152 19.02 4.37 10.52
CA LEU A 152 19.14 3.00 11.06
C LEU A 152 18.44 1.98 10.14
N LEU A 153 17.27 2.30 9.64
CA LEU A 153 16.47 1.46 8.75
C LEU A 153 17.03 1.40 7.32
N HIS A 154 18.09 2.14 6.99
CA HIS A 154 18.62 2.34 5.64
C HIS A 154 17.59 2.96 4.67
N ARG A 155 16.73 3.86 5.18
CA ARG A 155 15.84 4.67 4.32
C ARG A 155 16.64 5.78 3.65
N ARG A 156 16.27 6.07 2.39
CA ARG A 156 16.96 7.07 1.55
C ARG A 156 16.42 8.49 1.78
N HIS A 157 15.18 8.61 2.27
CA HIS A 157 14.57 9.89 2.62
C HIS A 157 14.81 10.25 4.09
N ASN A 158 14.58 11.51 4.41
CA ASN A 158 14.46 12.03 5.77
C ASN A 158 13.02 12.47 6.09
N GLY A 159 12.73 12.82 7.34
CA GLY A 159 11.38 13.19 7.78
C GLY A 159 10.80 14.38 7.02
N GLU A 160 11.61 15.42 6.73
CA GLU A 160 11.17 16.59 5.96
C GLU A 160 10.81 16.21 4.52
N GLN A 161 11.58 15.32 3.90
CA GLN A 161 11.28 14.84 2.55
C GLN A 161 9.99 14.03 2.51
N ALA A 162 9.70 13.22 3.54
CA ALA A 162 8.46 12.48 3.65
C ALA A 162 7.25 13.42 3.73
N ILE A 163 7.30 14.43 4.60
CA ILE A 163 6.26 15.45 4.75
C ILE A 163 6.05 16.19 3.42
N ARG A 164 7.13 16.64 2.78
CA ARG A 164 7.06 17.34 1.50
C ARG A 164 6.47 16.49 0.40
N ALA A 165 6.84 15.21 0.32
CA ALA A 165 6.31 14.29 -0.69
C ALA A 165 4.78 14.12 -0.57
N VAL A 166 4.23 14.06 0.65
CA VAL A 166 2.78 14.02 0.87
C VAL A 166 2.13 15.30 0.34
N HIS A 167 2.63 16.48 0.72
CA HIS A 167 2.08 17.76 0.26
C HIS A 167 2.18 17.92 -1.27
N ASP A 168 3.32 17.59 -1.87
CA ASP A 168 3.51 17.66 -3.33
C ASP A 168 2.51 16.74 -4.08
N CYS A 169 2.19 15.57 -3.51
CA CYS A 169 1.17 14.68 -4.05
C CYS A 169 -0.23 15.29 -3.93
N GLN A 170 -0.59 15.85 -2.76
CA GLN A 170 -1.86 16.53 -2.54
C GLN A 170 -2.03 17.73 -3.48
N ASP A 171 -1.03 18.57 -3.62
CA ASP A 171 -1.00 19.74 -4.51
C ASP A 171 -1.14 19.35 -6.00
N THR A 172 -0.73 18.14 -6.35
CA THR A 172 -0.87 17.60 -7.72
C THR A 172 -2.23 16.88 -7.93
N GLY A 173 -3.07 16.78 -6.89
CA GLY A 173 -4.44 16.25 -6.96
C GLY A 173 -4.53 14.75 -6.65
N PHE A 174 -3.61 14.19 -5.87
CA PHE A 174 -3.81 12.89 -5.23
C PHE A 174 -4.59 13.09 -3.92
N ASP A 175 -5.87 12.73 -3.93
CA ASP A 175 -6.78 12.89 -2.79
C ASP A 175 -6.89 11.63 -1.92
N ASN A 176 -6.29 10.52 -2.34
CA ASN A 176 -6.27 9.26 -1.60
C ASN A 176 -4.83 8.82 -1.37
N ILE A 177 -4.31 9.16 -0.18
CA ILE A 177 -2.94 8.86 0.23
C ILE A 177 -2.98 8.03 1.51
N SER A 178 -2.28 6.89 1.47
CA SER A 178 -1.94 6.09 2.63
C SER A 178 -0.49 6.33 3.00
N ILE A 179 -0.18 6.39 4.29
CA ILE A 179 1.20 6.35 4.77
C ILE A 179 1.42 5.14 5.67
N ASP A 180 2.57 4.52 5.54
CA ASP A 180 2.96 3.39 6.36
C ASP A 180 3.92 3.86 7.43
N LEU A 181 3.66 3.49 8.70
CA LEU A 181 4.47 3.77 9.87
C LEU A 181 4.89 2.47 10.55
N ILE A 182 6.04 2.49 11.21
CA ILE A 182 6.54 1.37 12.01
C ILE A 182 6.79 1.87 13.43
N TYR A 183 6.18 1.20 14.41
CA TYR A 183 6.46 1.43 15.83
C TYR A 183 7.26 0.28 16.43
N GLY A 184 7.82 0.51 17.63
CA GLY A 184 8.75 -0.44 18.26
C GLY A 184 10.11 -0.48 17.57
N LEU A 185 10.52 0.62 16.94
CA LEU A 185 11.86 0.77 16.35
C LEU A 185 12.93 0.71 17.45
N PRO A 186 14.17 0.26 17.14
CA PRO A 186 15.24 0.20 18.12
C PRO A 186 15.41 1.52 18.87
N ALA A 187 15.39 1.45 20.19
CA ALA A 187 15.48 2.60 21.11
C ALA A 187 14.42 3.70 20.83
N GLN A 188 13.26 3.35 20.29
CA GLN A 188 12.15 4.28 20.14
C GLN A 188 11.39 4.41 21.46
N SER A 189 11.27 5.63 21.96
CA SER A 189 10.43 5.94 23.12
C SER A 189 8.98 6.15 22.73
N LEU A 190 8.04 5.99 23.69
CA LEU A 190 6.63 6.31 23.50
C LEU A 190 6.42 7.76 23.02
N ARG A 191 7.24 8.70 23.48
CA ARG A 191 7.16 10.12 23.09
C ARG A 191 7.58 10.33 21.62
N GLU A 192 8.60 9.63 21.13
CA GLU A 192 8.99 9.69 19.71
C GLU A 192 7.88 9.11 18.83
N TRP A 193 7.32 7.99 19.25
CA TRP A 193 6.15 7.41 18.56
C TRP A 193 4.95 8.36 18.54
N GLU A 194 4.62 9.00 19.67
CA GLU A 194 3.56 9.99 19.73
C GLU A 194 3.81 11.16 18.76
N THR A 195 5.06 11.57 18.60
CA THR A 195 5.45 12.60 17.63
C THR A 195 5.21 12.14 16.19
N ASP A 196 5.57 10.90 15.86
CA ASP A 196 5.30 10.31 14.55
C ASP A 196 3.80 10.28 14.24
N VAL A 197 2.97 9.81 15.18
CA VAL A 197 1.50 9.75 15.02
C VAL A 197 0.91 11.15 14.84
N ASN A 198 1.32 12.11 15.67
CA ASN A 198 0.81 13.49 15.56
C ASN A 198 1.23 14.15 14.24
N THR A 199 2.46 13.89 13.77
CA THR A 199 2.92 14.36 12.45
C THR A 199 2.08 13.74 11.34
N ALA A 200 1.85 12.43 11.38
CA ALA A 200 1.00 11.73 10.40
C ALA A 200 -0.42 12.31 10.35
N LEU A 201 -1.04 12.55 11.50
CA LEU A 201 -2.37 13.16 11.59
C LEU A 201 -2.41 14.57 11.01
N SER A 202 -1.33 15.36 11.15
CA SER A 202 -1.25 16.72 10.60
C SER A 202 -1.20 16.77 9.08
N LEU A 203 -0.85 15.66 8.42
CA LEU A 203 -0.74 15.57 6.95
C LEU A 203 -2.08 15.39 6.23
N ASN A 204 -3.19 15.22 6.96
CA ASN A 204 -4.53 15.02 6.38
C ASN A 204 -4.60 13.90 5.34
N VAL A 205 -3.92 12.79 5.60
CA VAL A 205 -3.98 11.59 4.76
C VAL A 205 -5.25 10.79 5.06
N GLN A 206 -5.71 9.98 4.10
CA GLN A 206 -6.96 9.23 4.20
C GLN A 206 -6.79 7.89 4.90
N HIS A 207 -5.55 7.38 4.96
CA HIS A 207 -5.26 6.10 5.57
C HIS A 207 -3.87 6.10 6.21
N ILE A 208 -3.74 5.40 7.33
CA ILE A 208 -2.47 5.16 8.02
C ILE A 208 -2.35 3.66 8.29
N SER A 209 -1.34 3.03 7.72
CA SER A 209 -0.96 1.66 8.08
C SER A 209 0.13 1.73 9.14
N ALA A 210 -0.08 1.14 10.29
CA ALA A 210 0.93 1.13 11.35
C ALA A 210 1.25 -0.32 11.76
N TYR A 211 2.52 -0.65 11.72
CA TYR A 211 3.04 -2.00 11.96
C TYR A 211 3.99 -2.00 13.16
N ALA A 212 3.85 -3.01 14.03
CA ALA A 212 4.93 -3.31 14.97
C ALA A 212 6.16 -3.81 14.21
N LEU A 213 7.35 -3.34 14.57
CA LEU A 213 8.58 -3.84 13.96
C LEU A 213 8.76 -5.33 14.28
N ILE A 214 8.93 -6.14 13.23
CA ILE A 214 9.24 -7.55 13.34
C ILE A 214 10.70 -7.78 12.95
N TYR A 215 11.40 -8.61 13.70
CA TYR A 215 12.80 -8.99 13.45
C TYR A 215 12.84 -10.32 12.69
N GLU A 216 12.60 -10.25 11.38
CA GLU A 216 12.54 -11.44 10.52
C GLU A 216 13.92 -12.08 10.34
N GLU A 217 13.98 -13.41 10.51
CA GLU A 217 15.20 -14.19 10.36
C GLU A 217 15.79 -14.02 8.94
N GLY A 218 17.11 -13.85 8.88
CA GLY A 218 17.80 -13.63 7.60
C GLY A 218 17.90 -12.16 7.18
N THR A 219 17.23 -11.23 7.88
CA THR A 219 17.40 -9.79 7.62
C THR A 219 18.64 -9.22 8.32
N PRO A 220 19.24 -8.13 7.79
CA PRO A 220 20.33 -7.45 8.50
C PRO A 220 19.94 -6.99 9.91
N LEU A 221 18.69 -6.56 10.11
CA LEU A 221 18.20 -6.13 11.42
C LEU A 221 18.17 -7.29 12.43
N TRP A 222 17.77 -8.48 12.01
CA TRP A 222 17.83 -9.70 12.80
C TRP A 222 19.26 -10.00 13.27
N GLU A 223 20.25 -9.90 12.36
CA GLU A 223 21.65 -10.09 12.71
C GLU A 223 22.19 -9.01 13.66
N MET A 224 21.73 -7.74 13.53
CA MET A 224 22.05 -6.68 14.45
C MET A 224 21.52 -6.97 15.87
N ARG A 225 20.27 -7.48 15.97
CA ARG A 225 19.67 -7.90 17.25
C ARG A 225 20.45 -9.06 17.87
N LYS A 226 20.80 -10.10 17.11
CA LYS A 226 21.58 -11.25 17.59
C LYS A 226 22.95 -10.85 18.14
N ARG A 227 23.54 -9.79 17.58
CA ARG A 227 24.83 -9.23 18.01
C ARG A 227 24.70 -8.17 19.10
N HIS A 228 23.49 -7.95 19.62
CA HIS A 228 23.21 -6.89 20.60
C HIS A 228 23.63 -5.48 20.16
N VAL A 229 23.60 -5.20 18.85
CA VAL A 229 23.81 -3.86 18.28
C VAL A 229 22.55 -3.02 18.41
N VAL A 230 21.38 -3.68 18.32
CA VAL A 230 20.06 -3.10 18.57
C VAL A 230 19.30 -3.98 19.53
N GLU A 231 18.42 -3.36 20.31
CA GLU A 231 17.48 -4.04 21.19
C GLU A 231 16.07 -3.90 20.64
N GLU A 232 15.29 -4.96 20.76
CA GLU A 232 13.88 -4.99 20.46
C GLU A 232 13.11 -4.26 21.55
N ALA A 233 12.06 -3.52 21.19
CA ALA A 233 11.16 -2.96 22.18
C ALA A 233 10.52 -4.08 23.00
N ASP A 234 10.40 -3.88 24.30
CA ASP A 234 9.70 -4.84 25.14
C ASP A 234 8.19 -4.86 24.82
N GLU A 235 7.51 -5.92 25.27
CA GLU A 235 6.10 -6.14 24.99
C GLU A 235 5.22 -5.05 25.61
N GLU A 236 5.57 -4.57 26.81
CA GLU A 236 4.80 -3.53 27.52
C GLU A 236 4.85 -2.21 26.75
N LEU A 237 6.03 -1.77 26.33
CA LEU A 237 6.20 -0.57 25.49
C LEU A 237 5.49 -0.71 24.15
N SER A 238 5.53 -1.88 23.51
CA SER A 238 4.84 -2.12 22.26
C SER A 238 3.33 -2.03 22.39
N LEU A 239 2.76 -2.54 23.51
CA LEU A 239 1.33 -2.40 23.84
C LEU A 239 0.94 -0.95 24.16
N GLU A 240 1.79 -0.20 24.85
CA GLU A 240 1.58 1.23 25.10
C GLU A 240 1.57 2.02 23.78
N MET A 241 2.50 1.74 22.86
CA MET A 241 2.56 2.38 21.54
C MET A 241 1.31 2.06 20.71
N PHE A 242 0.86 0.82 20.70
CA PHE A 242 -0.38 0.43 20.02
C PHE A 242 -1.60 1.13 20.63
N SER A 243 -1.70 1.15 21.96
CA SER A 243 -2.82 1.80 22.67
C SER A 243 -2.87 3.32 22.40
N LEU A 244 -1.71 3.96 22.37
CA LEU A 244 -1.58 5.37 22.00
C LEU A 244 -2.07 5.62 20.58
N LEU A 245 -1.64 4.78 19.62
CA LEU A 245 -2.05 4.87 18.23
C LEU A 245 -3.57 4.81 18.10
N MET A 246 -4.19 3.77 18.66
CA MET A 246 -5.64 3.57 18.60
C MET A 246 -6.40 4.79 19.16
N CYS A 247 -6.01 5.25 20.34
CA CYS A 247 -6.62 6.40 20.98
C CYS A 247 -6.49 7.69 20.12
N ARG A 248 -5.31 7.92 19.51
CA ARG A 248 -5.07 9.12 18.69
C ARG A 248 -5.85 9.08 17.38
N LEU A 249 -5.92 7.91 16.72
CA LEU A 249 -6.66 7.74 15.47
C LEU A 249 -8.17 7.87 15.69
N GLU A 250 -8.74 7.24 16.74
CA GLU A 250 -10.15 7.40 17.11
C GLU A 250 -10.52 8.87 17.35
N ASN A 251 -9.71 9.59 18.16
CA ASN A 251 -9.93 11.00 18.46
C ASN A 251 -9.83 11.90 17.22
N ALA A 252 -9.11 11.46 16.19
CA ALA A 252 -9.00 12.16 14.92
C ALA A 252 -10.07 11.73 13.89
N GLY A 253 -10.98 10.81 14.27
CA GLY A 253 -12.08 10.35 13.42
C GLY A 253 -11.71 9.26 12.41
N PHE A 254 -10.58 8.58 12.60
CA PHE A 254 -10.24 7.38 11.81
C PHE A 254 -11.03 6.18 12.33
N GLU A 255 -11.49 5.36 11.40
CA GLU A 255 -12.06 4.03 11.67
C GLU A 255 -10.95 2.95 11.59
N HIS A 256 -11.04 1.90 12.42
CA HIS A 256 -10.08 0.78 12.48
C HIS A 256 -10.78 -0.54 12.85
#